data_82ce22a88427593a35e879fe66d1035a
#
_entry.id   82ce22a88427593a35e879fe66d1035a
#
_cell.length_a   1.000
_cell.length_b   1.000
_cell.length_c   1.000
_cell.angle_alpha   90.00
_cell.angle_beta   90.00
_cell.angle_gamma   90.00
#
_symmetry.space_group_name_H-M   'P 1'
#
loop_
_entity.id
_entity.type
_entity.pdbx_description
1 polymer ?
#
loop_
_entity_poly.entity_id
_entity_poly.type
_entity_poly.pdbx_seq_one_letter_code
_entity_poly.pdbx_strand_id
1 'polypeptide(L)'
;MRRSIVILSLSLLWAGCIKDNPVSQVTKTIESDNLQVTFSIPRPSYGIHDTLRATTTVYNPGDTTIRFAIPVCWPIAWYSVQDSRGTTRLSYSAPRDYGCASAIEYSILPHQSQQISLLQIMIAIVDLEGTQNAQGSYVLATDNGFGTFSLKFTVN
;
A
#
# COMPACT_ATOMS: atom_id res chain seq x y z
N MET A 1 54.40 37.51 33.87
CA MET A 1 53.71 36.19 33.71
C MET A 1 52.21 36.45 33.64
N ARG A 2 51.62 36.41 32.42
CA ARG A 2 50.17 36.55 32.18
C ARG A 2 49.60 35.15 31.90
N ARG A 3 48.72 34.68 32.75
CA ARG A 3 47.99 33.40 32.54
C ARG A 3 46.74 33.69 31.74
N SER A 4 46.68 33.18 30.51
CA SER A 4 45.48 33.18 29.67
C SER A 4 44.60 32.01 30.06
N ILE A 5 43.38 32.31 30.49
CA ILE A 5 42.34 31.32 30.76
C ILE A 5 41.59 31.12 29.46
N VAL A 6 41.70 29.90 28.86
CA VAL A 6 40.89 29.48 27.71
C VAL A 6 39.60 28.89 28.25
N ILE A 7 38.49 29.60 28.02
CA ILE A 7 37.14 29.08 28.32
C ILE A 7 36.70 28.27 27.11
N LEU A 8 36.67 26.97 27.28
CA LEU A 8 36.11 26.00 26.29
C LEU A 8 34.62 25.97 26.46
N SER A 9 33.85 26.65 25.61
CA SER A 9 32.39 26.58 25.60
C SER A 9 31.95 25.27 24.88
N LEU A 10 31.50 24.31 25.66
CA LEU A 10 30.94 23.06 25.18
C LEU A 10 29.48 23.28 24.79
N SER A 11 29.24 23.57 23.49
CA SER A 11 27.88 23.61 22.94
C SER A 11 27.34 22.20 22.79
N LEU A 12 26.48 21.78 23.71
CA LEU A 12 25.66 20.57 23.57
C LEU A 12 24.64 20.79 22.45
N LEU A 13 24.94 20.24 21.28
CA LEU A 13 23.96 20.03 20.22
C LEU A 13 22.99 18.92 20.69
N TRP A 14 21.83 19.32 21.17
CA TRP A 14 20.69 18.43 21.32
C TRP A 14 20.19 18.07 19.91
N ALA A 15 20.73 17.00 19.34
CA ALA A 15 20.10 16.32 18.23
C ALA A 15 18.89 15.58 18.81
N GLY A 16 17.74 16.26 18.83
CA GLY A 16 16.46 15.64 19.06
C GLY A 16 16.20 14.66 17.92
N CYS A 17 16.52 13.38 18.11
CA CYS A 17 15.96 12.32 17.27
C CYS A 17 14.44 12.35 17.46
N ILE A 18 13.73 12.95 16.52
CA ILE A 18 12.33 12.67 16.30
C ILE A 18 12.30 11.18 15.94
N LYS A 19 11.96 10.36 16.92
CA LYS A 19 11.57 8.98 16.68
C LYS A 19 10.26 9.06 15.91
N ASP A 20 10.36 9.10 14.59
CA ASP A 20 9.25 8.68 13.75
C ASP A 20 8.95 7.25 14.14
N ASN A 21 7.89 7.04 14.93
CA ASN A 21 7.36 5.72 15.13
C ASN A 21 7.08 5.15 13.75
N PRO A 22 7.73 4.05 13.33
CA PRO A 22 7.44 3.47 12.04
C PRO A 22 5.95 3.14 12.05
N VAL A 23 5.18 3.90 11.26
CA VAL A 23 3.77 3.59 11.05
C VAL A 23 3.76 2.15 10.54
N SER A 24 3.16 1.24 11.31
CA SER A 24 3.20 -0.19 11.01
C SER A 24 2.42 -0.43 9.72
N GLN A 25 3.15 -0.48 8.61
CA GLN A 25 2.60 -0.84 7.31
C GLN A 25 1.98 -2.24 7.37
N VAL A 26 0.78 -2.39 6.83
CA VAL A 26 0.14 -3.70 6.69
C VAL A 26 0.46 -4.23 5.30
N THR A 27 1.08 -5.41 5.24
CA THR A 27 1.56 -6.00 3.99
C THR A 27 1.11 -7.45 3.84
N LYS A 28 0.96 -7.87 2.60
CA LYS A 28 0.82 -9.26 2.19
C LYS A 28 1.70 -9.51 0.99
N THR A 29 2.59 -10.48 1.08
CA THR A 29 3.47 -10.89 -0.02
C THR A 29 3.09 -12.29 -0.48
N ILE A 30 3.08 -12.50 -1.79
CA ILE A 30 2.96 -13.81 -2.44
C ILE A 30 4.09 -13.96 -3.46
N GLU A 31 4.36 -15.19 -3.86
CA GLU A 31 5.24 -15.50 -5.00
C GLU A 31 4.37 -15.84 -6.21
N SER A 32 4.69 -15.26 -7.35
CA SER A 32 4.04 -15.48 -8.63
C SER A 32 5.07 -15.34 -9.76
N ASP A 33 5.21 -16.37 -10.59
CA ASP A 33 6.10 -16.38 -11.78
C ASP A 33 7.53 -15.93 -11.49
N ASN A 34 8.14 -16.45 -10.41
CA ASN A 34 9.47 -16.08 -9.91
C ASN A 34 9.61 -14.63 -9.46
N LEU A 35 8.52 -13.95 -9.20
CA LEU A 35 8.45 -12.62 -8.64
C LEU A 35 7.87 -12.67 -7.23
N GLN A 36 8.33 -11.78 -6.37
CA GLN A 36 7.67 -11.51 -5.09
C GLN A 36 6.74 -10.31 -5.27
N VAL A 37 5.45 -10.52 -5.08
CA VAL A 37 4.44 -9.47 -5.23
C VAL A 37 3.92 -9.08 -3.85
N THR A 38 4.14 -7.83 -3.47
CA THR A 38 3.73 -7.29 -2.19
C THR A 38 2.59 -6.29 -2.38
N PHE A 39 1.46 -6.57 -1.74
CA PHE A 39 0.35 -5.65 -1.60
C PHE A 39 0.39 -5.03 -0.21
N SER A 40 0.25 -3.70 -0.12
CA SER A 40 0.44 -2.99 1.13
C SER A 40 -0.46 -1.77 1.29
N ILE A 41 -0.78 -1.46 2.54
CA ILE A 41 -1.38 -0.19 2.96
C ILE A 41 -0.45 0.48 3.99
N PRO A 42 -0.30 1.82 3.95
CA PRO A 42 0.72 2.51 4.74
C PRO A 42 0.46 2.50 6.25
N ARG A 43 -0.77 2.23 6.66
CA ARG A 43 -1.15 2.21 8.09
C ARG A 43 -2.33 1.28 8.34
N PRO A 44 -2.46 0.73 9.56
CA PRO A 44 -3.55 -0.20 9.90
C PRO A 44 -4.86 0.51 10.29
N SER A 45 -4.86 1.84 10.46
CA SER A 45 -6.01 2.59 10.95
C SER A 45 -6.22 3.89 10.17
N TYR A 46 -7.50 4.23 9.93
CA TYR A 46 -7.96 5.38 9.14
C TYR A 46 -9.10 6.09 9.83
N GLY A 47 -9.18 7.41 9.66
CA GLY A 47 -10.37 8.18 10.00
C GLY A 47 -11.45 8.07 8.90
N ILE A 48 -12.68 8.43 9.22
CA ILE A 48 -13.85 8.32 8.32
C ILE A 48 -13.69 9.09 7.00
N HIS A 49 -12.91 10.18 6.99
CA HIS A 49 -12.67 10.98 5.78
C HIS A 49 -11.29 10.75 5.16
N ASP A 50 -10.54 9.78 5.69
CA ASP A 50 -9.22 9.47 5.14
C ASP A 50 -9.32 8.75 3.80
N THR A 51 -8.27 8.88 3.00
CA THR A 51 -8.09 8.07 1.80
C THR A 51 -7.15 6.92 2.12
N LEU A 52 -7.65 5.69 2.00
CA LEU A 52 -6.83 4.49 2.03
C LEU A 52 -6.10 4.41 0.68
N ARG A 53 -4.77 4.29 0.73
CA ARG A 53 -3.92 4.10 -0.45
C ARG A 53 -3.26 2.74 -0.33
N ALA A 54 -3.61 1.83 -1.24
CA ALA A 54 -2.97 0.53 -1.32
C ALA A 54 -2.06 0.47 -2.54
N THR A 55 -0.90 -0.14 -2.38
CA THR A 55 0.11 -0.25 -3.43
C THR A 55 0.44 -1.71 -3.70
N THR A 56 0.71 -2.01 -4.98
CA THR A 56 1.29 -3.29 -5.38
C THR A 56 2.72 -3.03 -5.84
N THR A 57 3.66 -3.71 -5.22
CA THR A 57 5.09 -3.67 -5.56
C THR A 57 5.54 -5.05 -5.96
N VAL A 58 6.28 -5.14 -7.04
CA VAL A 58 6.88 -6.38 -7.54
C VAL A 58 8.38 -6.31 -7.35
N TYR A 59 8.96 -7.36 -6.77
CA TYR A 59 10.39 -7.54 -6.60
C TYR A 59 10.86 -8.75 -7.41
N ASN A 60 11.97 -8.61 -8.11
CA ASN A 60 12.64 -9.68 -8.83
C ASN A 60 13.78 -10.25 -7.97
N PRO A 61 13.62 -11.42 -7.35
CA PRO A 61 14.68 -12.05 -6.55
C PRO A 61 15.76 -12.74 -7.39
N GLY A 62 15.52 -12.93 -8.70
CA GLY A 62 16.41 -13.65 -9.60
C GLY A 62 17.56 -12.81 -10.15
N ASP A 63 18.47 -13.49 -10.86
CA ASP A 63 19.68 -12.89 -11.47
C ASP A 63 19.47 -12.44 -12.92
N THR A 64 18.26 -12.63 -13.46
CA THR A 64 17.90 -12.23 -14.83
C THR A 64 16.79 -11.20 -14.82
N THR A 65 16.78 -10.31 -15.82
CA THR A 65 15.67 -9.34 -15.98
C THR A 65 14.38 -10.07 -16.34
N ILE A 66 13.32 -9.81 -15.58
CA ILE A 66 11.98 -10.31 -15.87
C ILE A 66 11.18 -9.23 -16.59
N ARG A 67 10.50 -9.63 -17.68
CA ARG A 67 9.62 -8.76 -18.47
C ARG A 67 8.22 -9.34 -18.47
N PHE A 68 7.23 -8.49 -18.23
CA PHE A 68 5.81 -8.83 -18.32
C PHE A 68 5.00 -7.63 -18.75
N ALA A 69 3.78 -7.88 -19.21
CA ALA A 69 2.85 -6.83 -19.61
C ALA A 69 1.57 -6.94 -18.77
N ILE A 70 1.08 -5.81 -18.29
CA ILE A 70 -0.21 -5.71 -17.60
C ILE A 70 -1.17 -4.92 -18.50
N PRO A 71 -2.34 -5.45 -18.82
CA PRO A 71 -3.37 -4.69 -19.53
C PRO A 71 -3.70 -3.39 -18.80
N VAL A 72 -3.80 -2.28 -19.51
CA VAL A 72 -3.99 -0.92 -18.91
C VAL A 72 -5.24 -0.83 -18.05
N CYS A 73 -6.26 -1.59 -18.35
CA CYS A 73 -7.49 -1.68 -17.56
C CYS A 73 -7.37 -2.62 -16.33
N TRP A 74 -6.20 -3.20 -16.10
CA TRP A 74 -6.01 -4.29 -15.15
C TRP A 74 -5.20 -4.00 -13.87
N PRO A 75 -4.70 -2.77 -13.59
CA PRO A 75 -3.97 -2.58 -12.35
C PRO A 75 -4.83 -2.93 -11.12
N ILE A 76 -6.17 -2.98 -11.31
CA ILE A 76 -7.12 -3.47 -10.30
C ILE A 76 -8.31 -4.07 -11.04
N ALA A 77 -8.30 -5.40 -11.21
CA ALA A 77 -9.41 -6.10 -11.85
C ALA A 77 -10.69 -6.02 -11.01
N TRP A 78 -10.56 -6.10 -9.71
CA TRP A 78 -11.64 -5.87 -8.75
C TRP A 78 -11.08 -5.58 -7.35
N TYR A 79 -11.87 -4.93 -6.53
CA TYR A 79 -11.65 -4.87 -5.09
C TYR A 79 -12.98 -4.91 -4.34
N SER A 80 -12.93 -5.36 -3.11
CA SER A 80 -14.04 -5.26 -2.16
C SER A 80 -13.54 -4.85 -0.78
N VAL A 81 -14.37 -4.11 -0.07
CA VAL A 81 -14.20 -3.81 1.35
C VAL A 81 -15.32 -4.50 2.09
N GLN A 82 -14.96 -5.37 3.00
CA GLN A 82 -15.90 -6.15 3.82
C GLN A 82 -15.75 -5.75 5.28
N ASP A 83 -16.87 -5.70 6.00
CA ASP A 83 -16.87 -5.50 7.45
C ASP A 83 -16.48 -6.79 8.21
N SER A 84 -16.43 -6.71 9.55
CA SER A 84 -16.09 -7.85 10.41
C SER A 84 -17.08 -9.00 10.34
N ARG A 85 -18.27 -8.80 9.77
CA ARG A 85 -19.30 -9.82 9.56
C ARG A 85 -19.21 -10.46 8.17
N GLY A 86 -18.25 -10.01 7.33
CA GLY A 86 -18.10 -10.44 5.96
C GLY A 86 -19.09 -9.78 4.98
N THR A 87 -19.83 -8.76 5.43
CA THR A 87 -20.73 -8.00 4.56
C THR A 87 -19.91 -7.05 3.70
N THR A 88 -20.08 -7.13 2.39
CA THR A 88 -19.44 -6.21 1.45
C THR A 88 -20.06 -4.81 1.58
N ARG A 89 -19.24 -3.84 1.92
CA ARG A 89 -19.61 -2.42 2.09
C ARG A 89 -19.30 -1.59 0.87
N LEU A 90 -18.24 -1.95 0.18
CA LEU A 90 -17.82 -1.32 -1.06
C LEU A 90 -17.25 -2.38 -1.99
N SER A 91 -17.61 -2.33 -3.25
CA SER A 91 -16.99 -3.18 -4.26
C SER A 91 -16.86 -2.44 -5.58
N TYR A 92 -15.82 -2.78 -6.30
CA TYR A 92 -15.60 -2.37 -7.68
C TYR A 92 -15.18 -3.60 -8.48
N SER A 93 -15.79 -3.76 -9.63
CA SER A 93 -15.37 -4.75 -10.61
C SER A 93 -15.23 -4.04 -11.96
N ALA A 94 -14.06 -4.15 -12.57
CA ALA A 94 -13.90 -3.64 -13.93
C ALA A 94 -14.88 -4.37 -14.85
N PRO A 95 -15.63 -3.67 -15.70
CA PRO A 95 -16.52 -4.30 -16.67
C PRO A 95 -15.71 -5.27 -17.54
N ARG A 96 -16.16 -6.52 -17.63
CA ARG A 96 -15.48 -7.59 -18.40
C ARG A 96 -15.36 -7.30 -19.90
N ASP A 97 -16.20 -6.40 -20.40
CA ASP A 97 -16.33 -6.08 -21.84
C ASP A 97 -15.44 -4.93 -22.29
N TYR A 98 -14.67 -4.32 -21.41
CA TYR A 98 -13.62 -3.39 -21.82
C TYR A 98 -12.46 -4.20 -22.40
N GLY A 99 -12.50 -4.39 -23.72
CA GLY A 99 -11.34 -4.87 -24.47
C GLY A 99 -10.15 -3.96 -24.17
N CYS A 100 -9.20 -4.42 -23.39
CA CYS A 100 -7.97 -3.69 -23.15
C CYS A 100 -7.16 -3.70 -24.43
N ALA A 101 -7.22 -2.60 -25.17
CA ALA A 101 -6.49 -2.44 -26.43
C ALA A 101 -4.99 -2.21 -26.23
N SER A 102 -4.54 -1.97 -24.99
CA SER A 102 -3.14 -1.66 -24.67
C SER A 102 -2.70 -2.30 -23.36
N ALA A 103 -1.41 -2.56 -23.26
CA ALA A 103 -0.76 -3.05 -22.05
C ALA A 103 0.42 -2.14 -21.66
N ILE A 104 0.72 -2.06 -20.39
CA ILE A 104 1.94 -1.44 -19.87
C ILE A 104 2.98 -2.54 -19.74
N GLU A 105 4.10 -2.37 -20.44
CA GLU A 105 5.24 -3.27 -20.32
C GLU A 105 6.10 -2.88 -19.12
N TYR A 106 6.46 -3.88 -18.31
CA TYR A 106 7.36 -3.75 -17.18
C TYR A 106 8.63 -4.55 -17.42
N SER A 107 9.75 -3.99 -17.00
CA SER A 107 11.05 -4.66 -17.06
C SER A 107 11.73 -4.47 -15.70
N ILE A 108 11.77 -5.53 -14.90
CA ILE A 108 12.34 -5.49 -13.56
C ILE A 108 13.71 -6.15 -13.58
N LEU A 109 14.74 -5.35 -13.31
CA LEU A 109 16.11 -5.81 -13.26
C LEU A 109 16.33 -6.76 -12.07
N PRO A 110 17.40 -7.58 -12.09
CA PRO A 110 17.78 -8.42 -10.97
C PRO A 110 17.82 -7.65 -9.64
N HIS A 111 17.25 -8.24 -8.60
CA HIS A 111 17.23 -7.69 -7.24
C HIS A 111 16.64 -6.29 -7.10
N GLN A 112 15.76 -5.89 -8.03
CA GLN A 112 15.07 -4.62 -8.00
C GLN A 112 13.57 -4.76 -7.76
N SER A 113 12.99 -3.71 -7.18
CA SER A 113 11.56 -3.58 -6.94
C SER A 113 10.97 -2.46 -7.80
N GLN A 114 9.73 -2.65 -8.23
CA GLN A 114 8.96 -1.63 -8.95
C GLN A 114 7.51 -1.61 -8.45
N GLN A 115 6.99 -0.42 -8.17
CA GLN A 115 5.58 -0.23 -7.92
C GLN A 115 4.82 -0.29 -9.25
N ILE A 116 3.81 -1.16 -9.33
CA ILE A 116 3.04 -1.40 -10.56
C ILE A 116 1.61 -0.88 -10.48
N SER A 117 1.06 -0.69 -9.29
CA SER A 117 -0.29 -0.14 -9.13
C SER A 117 -0.45 0.65 -7.84
N LEU A 118 -1.41 1.58 -7.86
CA LEU A 118 -1.87 2.34 -6.72
C LEU A 118 -3.40 2.34 -6.71
N LEU A 119 -3.99 1.77 -5.66
CA LEU A 119 -5.42 1.83 -5.38
C LEU A 119 -5.69 2.94 -4.36
N GLN A 120 -6.67 3.80 -4.65
CA GLN A 120 -7.14 4.82 -3.71
C GLN A 120 -8.62 4.61 -3.43
N ILE A 121 -8.96 4.49 -2.15
CA ILE A 121 -10.33 4.31 -1.68
C ILE A 121 -10.62 5.41 -0.65
N MET A 122 -11.64 6.22 -0.92
CA MET A 122 -12.12 7.19 0.05
C MET A 122 -12.94 6.44 1.12
N ILE A 123 -12.51 6.50 2.38
CA ILE A 123 -13.14 5.75 3.48
C ILE A 123 -14.59 6.19 3.72
N ALA A 124 -14.92 7.47 3.49
CA ALA A 124 -16.29 7.96 3.60
C ALA A 124 -17.29 7.24 2.68
N ILE A 125 -16.81 6.61 1.59
CA ILE A 125 -17.65 5.85 0.65
C ILE A 125 -18.01 4.46 1.20
N VAL A 126 -17.31 3.98 2.22
CA VAL A 126 -17.64 2.72 2.90
C VAL A 126 -18.99 2.78 3.62
N ASP A 127 -19.56 3.99 3.75
CA ASP A 127 -20.84 4.28 4.42
C ASP A 127 -22.05 4.38 3.45
N LEU A 128 -21.93 3.90 2.22
CA LEU A 128 -22.98 4.10 1.18
C LEU A 128 -24.33 3.43 1.45
N GLU A 129 -24.51 2.70 2.54
CA GLU A 129 -25.81 2.10 2.91
C GLU A 129 -26.45 2.70 4.17
N GLY A 130 -26.15 3.96 4.50
CA GLY A 130 -26.93 4.70 5.52
C GLY A 130 -26.66 4.29 6.97
N THR A 131 -25.56 3.59 7.24
CA THR A 131 -25.10 3.34 8.61
C THR A 131 -24.17 4.46 9.05
N GLN A 132 -24.60 5.32 9.94
CA GLN A 132 -23.88 6.48 10.48
C GLN A 132 -22.58 6.14 11.26
N ASN A 133 -22.12 4.90 11.27
CA ASN A 133 -20.92 4.47 11.98
C ASN A 133 -20.08 3.59 11.09
N ALA A 134 -19.23 4.21 10.28
CA ALA A 134 -18.18 3.51 9.52
C ALA A 134 -17.06 2.94 10.42
N GLN A 135 -17.12 3.19 11.75
CA GLN A 135 -16.13 2.70 12.71
C GLN A 135 -16.14 1.19 12.80
N GLY A 136 -14.98 0.57 12.77
CA GLY A 136 -14.86 -0.88 12.90
C GLY A 136 -13.67 -1.48 12.18
N SER A 137 -13.66 -2.81 12.15
CA SER A 137 -12.64 -3.59 11.44
C SER A 137 -13.13 -4.00 10.06
N TYR A 138 -12.26 -3.84 9.08
CA TYR A 138 -12.53 -4.12 7.68
C TYR A 138 -11.46 -4.98 7.05
N VAL A 139 -11.81 -5.62 5.95
CA VAL A 139 -10.89 -6.35 5.09
C VAL A 139 -10.97 -5.73 3.69
N LEU A 140 -9.85 -5.25 3.19
CA LEU A 140 -9.68 -4.91 1.78
C LEU A 140 -9.21 -6.17 1.05
N ALA A 141 -10.00 -6.64 0.12
CA ALA A 141 -9.63 -7.72 -0.79
C ALA A 141 -9.54 -7.21 -2.23
N THR A 142 -8.56 -7.68 -2.98
CA THR A 142 -8.35 -7.33 -4.39
C THR A 142 -7.69 -8.47 -5.14
N ASP A 143 -7.93 -8.53 -6.45
CA ASP A 143 -7.14 -9.30 -7.40
C ASP A 143 -6.43 -8.31 -8.33
N ASN A 144 -5.12 -8.41 -8.39
CA ASN A 144 -4.28 -7.49 -9.16
C ASN A 144 -3.57 -8.19 -10.34
N GLY A 145 -4.07 -9.36 -10.74
CA GLY A 145 -3.51 -10.13 -11.85
C GLY A 145 -2.36 -11.07 -11.47
N PHE A 146 -1.75 -10.89 -10.31
CA PHE A 146 -0.77 -11.84 -9.74
C PHE A 146 -1.40 -12.78 -8.73
N GLY A 147 -2.59 -12.44 -8.25
CA GLY A 147 -3.35 -13.23 -7.28
C GLY A 147 -4.26 -12.39 -6.40
N THR A 148 -4.99 -13.08 -5.53
CA THR A 148 -5.90 -12.45 -4.58
C THR A 148 -5.17 -12.07 -3.30
N PHE A 149 -5.30 -10.81 -2.90
CA PHE A 149 -4.75 -10.27 -1.68
C PHE A 149 -5.86 -9.84 -0.73
N SER A 150 -5.60 -9.96 0.56
CA SER A 150 -6.48 -9.41 1.58
C SER A 150 -5.67 -8.76 2.71
N LEU A 151 -6.03 -7.54 3.08
CA LEU A 151 -5.43 -6.78 4.17
C LEU A 151 -6.49 -6.32 5.15
N LYS A 152 -6.19 -6.43 6.45
CA LYS A 152 -7.07 -5.92 7.51
C LYS A 152 -6.70 -4.49 7.87
N PHE A 153 -7.72 -3.66 8.12
CA PHE A 153 -7.56 -2.30 8.62
C PHE A 153 -8.73 -1.92 9.53
N THR A 154 -8.59 -0.83 10.26
CA THR A 154 -9.65 -0.28 11.11
C THR A 154 -10.03 1.12 10.66
N VAL A 155 -11.28 1.49 10.91
CA VAL A 155 -11.80 2.86 10.78
C VAL A 155 -12.21 3.34 12.17
N ASN A 156 -11.71 4.50 12.60
CA ASN A 156 -11.94 5.11 13.91
C ASN A 156 -12.83 6.34 13.82
#